data_2dfae8abc66e7dd2854bdf6025f36342
#
_entry.id   2dfae8abc66e7dd2854bdf6025f36342
#
_cell.length_a   1.000
_cell.length_b   1.000
_cell.length_c   1.000
_cell.angle_alpha   90.00
_cell.angle_beta   90.00
_cell.angle_gamma   90.00
#
_symmetry.space_group_name_H-M   'P 1'
#
loop_
_entity.id
_entity.type
_entity.pdbx_description
1 polymer ?
#
loop_
_entity_poly.entity_id
_entity_poly.type
_entity_poly.pdbx_seq_one_letter_code
_entity_poly.pdbx_strand_id
1 'polypeptide(L)'
;MDKQQIIALIDSGSDVCLCKKYIGDYLGINFKKAKKGEITAVNRTQMTGFIHPLTLYFQNKSYEVPFILSDNIPDETPVILGQRGFFDHFKITFDLSNKEMEII
;
A
#
# COMPACT_ATOMS: atom_id res chain seq x y z
N MET A 1 -13.80 -7.71 13.63
CA MET A 1 -12.66 -7.80 12.69
C MET A 1 -11.41 -7.29 13.35
N ASP A 2 -10.38 -8.08 13.33
CA ASP A 2 -9.13 -7.72 13.97
C ASP A 2 -8.33 -6.75 13.12
N LYS A 3 -7.85 -5.68 13.75
CA LYS A 3 -6.92 -4.76 13.12
C LYS A 3 -5.51 -5.28 13.32
N GLN A 4 -4.72 -5.24 12.27
CA GLN A 4 -3.32 -5.64 12.33
C GLN A 4 -2.43 -4.41 12.20
N GLN A 5 -1.38 -4.37 12.99
CA GLN A 5 -0.34 -3.35 12.83
C GLN A 5 0.68 -3.87 11.83
N ILE A 6 1.10 -3.00 10.93
CA ILE A 6 2.09 -3.37 9.93
C ILE A 6 2.98 -2.18 9.64
N ILE A 7 4.22 -2.47 9.31
CA ILE A 7 5.18 -1.44 8.91
C ILE A 7 4.99 -1.18 7.42
N ALA A 8 4.78 0.08 7.07
CA ALA A 8 4.57 0.49 5.70
C ALA A 8 5.60 1.54 5.30
N LEU A 9 6.06 1.46 4.06
CA LEU A 9 6.90 2.48 3.46
C LEU A 9 6.00 3.55 2.83
N ILE A 10 6.24 4.81 3.16
CA ILE A 10 5.56 5.93 2.52
C ILE A 10 6.43 6.39 1.36
N ASP A 11 5.96 6.15 0.15
CA ASP A 11 6.76 6.28 -1.07
C ASP A 11 6.07 7.16 -2.10
N SER A 12 6.52 8.41 -2.21
CA SER A 12 5.99 9.36 -3.19
C SER A 12 6.31 8.96 -4.63
N GLY A 13 7.26 8.06 -4.84
CA GLY A 13 7.60 7.53 -6.16
C GLY A 13 6.68 6.42 -6.62
N SER A 14 5.80 5.92 -5.76
CA SER A 14 4.82 4.90 -6.15
C SER A 14 3.50 5.55 -6.51
N ASP A 15 2.98 5.26 -7.68
CA ASP A 15 1.68 5.80 -8.13
C ASP A 15 0.51 5.18 -7.37
N VAL A 16 0.67 4.00 -6.85
CA VAL A 16 -0.38 3.21 -6.22
C VAL A 16 0.10 2.65 -4.89
N CYS A 17 -0.84 2.13 -4.12
CA CYS A 17 -0.53 1.43 -2.87
C CYS A 17 -0.36 -0.06 -3.17
N LEU A 18 0.67 -0.65 -2.59
CA LEU A 18 1.06 -2.03 -2.82
C LEU A 18 1.10 -2.80 -1.50
N CYS A 19 0.76 -4.08 -1.57
CA CYS A 19 0.75 -4.94 -0.40
C CYS A 19 1.14 -6.35 -0.82
N LYS A 20 1.95 -7.02 -0.01
CA LYS A 20 2.26 -8.41 -0.28
C LYS A 20 1.00 -9.27 -0.20
N LYS A 21 0.87 -10.20 -1.12
CA LYS A 21 -0.32 -11.04 -1.23
C LYS A 21 -0.62 -11.83 0.03
N TYR A 22 0.42 -12.30 0.76
CA TYR A 22 0.19 -13.07 1.97
C TYR A 22 -0.57 -12.30 3.04
N ILE A 23 -0.44 -10.97 3.05
CA ILE A 23 -1.20 -10.13 3.99
C ILE A 23 -2.69 -10.20 3.65
N GLY A 24 -3.01 -10.17 2.36
CA GLY A 24 -4.39 -10.34 1.91
C GLY A 24 -4.95 -11.71 2.28
N ASP A 25 -4.14 -12.76 2.12
CA ASP A 25 -4.53 -14.10 2.55
C ASP A 25 -4.84 -14.12 4.05
N TYR A 26 -3.98 -13.48 4.84
CA TYR A 26 -4.17 -13.38 6.29
C TYR A 26 -5.44 -12.63 6.65
N LEU A 27 -5.80 -11.60 5.89
CA LEU A 27 -7.01 -10.81 6.10
C LEU A 27 -8.27 -11.50 5.56
N GLY A 28 -8.14 -12.66 4.94
CA GLY A 28 -9.27 -13.43 4.46
C GLY A 28 -9.80 -13.02 3.09
N ILE A 29 -8.99 -12.35 2.27
CA ILE A 29 -9.41 -11.93 0.94
C ILE A 29 -9.53 -13.12 0.03
N ASN A 30 -10.64 -13.18 -0.70
CA ASN A 30 -10.87 -14.23 -1.71
C ASN A 30 -10.32 -13.76 -3.06
N PHE A 31 -9.10 -14.18 -3.39
CA PHE A 31 -8.45 -13.80 -4.63
C PHE A 31 -9.07 -14.41 -5.88
N LYS A 32 -9.88 -15.43 -5.75
CA LYS A 32 -10.60 -16.00 -6.90
C LYS A 32 -11.59 -15.01 -7.50
N LYS A 33 -12.11 -14.11 -6.69
CA LYS A 33 -13.05 -13.06 -7.11
C LYS A 33 -12.40 -11.71 -7.32
N ALA A 34 -11.11 -11.58 -7.04
CA ALA A 34 -10.42 -10.33 -7.17
C ALA A 34 -9.99 -10.06 -8.61
N LYS A 35 -9.97 -8.79 -8.98
CA LYS A 35 -9.55 -8.36 -10.31
C LYS A 35 -8.03 -8.38 -10.39
N LYS A 36 -7.49 -9.00 -11.44
CA LYS A 36 -6.05 -8.96 -11.71
C LYS A 36 -5.66 -7.63 -12.32
N GLY A 37 -4.50 -7.12 -11.94
CA GLY A 37 -3.94 -5.91 -12.49
C GLY A 37 -2.44 -6.06 -12.72
N GLU A 38 -1.92 -5.21 -13.58
CA GLU A 38 -0.50 -5.15 -13.88
C GLU A 38 0.01 -3.74 -13.63
N ILE A 39 1.21 -3.64 -13.08
CA ILE A 39 1.91 -2.37 -12.96
C ILE A 39 3.33 -2.52 -13.49
N THR A 40 3.85 -1.44 -14.04
CA THR A 40 5.24 -1.38 -14.51
C THR A 40 6.06 -0.62 -13.47
N ALA A 41 7.08 -1.29 -12.93
CA ALA A 41 8.00 -0.66 -11.99
C ALA A 41 9.00 0.24 -12.74
N VAL A 42 9.74 1.05 -11.97
CA VAL A 42 10.71 2.01 -12.52
C VAL A 42 11.75 1.32 -13.40
N ASN A 43 12.13 0.10 -13.08
CA ASN A 43 13.08 -0.68 -13.87
C ASN A 43 12.44 -1.39 -15.05
N ARG A 44 11.23 -1.04 -15.42
CA ARG A 44 10.41 -1.65 -16.49
C ARG A 44 10.04 -3.11 -16.23
N THR A 45 10.25 -3.60 -15.02
CA THR A 45 9.76 -4.91 -14.62
C THR A 45 8.26 -4.81 -14.41
N GLN A 46 7.51 -5.70 -15.05
CA GLN A 46 6.07 -5.77 -14.81
C GLN A 46 5.79 -6.62 -13.57
N MET A 47 4.88 -6.11 -12.76
CA MET A 47 4.36 -6.86 -11.63
C MET A 47 2.90 -7.18 -11.87
N THR A 48 2.53 -8.42 -11.59
CA THR A 48 1.13 -8.81 -11.61
C THR A 48 0.62 -8.93 -10.19
N GLY A 49 -0.63 -8.60 -10.00
CA GLY A 49 -1.23 -8.68 -8.69
C GLY A 49 -2.75 -8.62 -8.77
N PHE A 50 -3.36 -8.56 -7.62
CA PHE A 50 -4.81 -8.48 -7.49
C PHE A 50 -5.19 -7.10 -6.95
N ILE A 51 -6.15 -6.47 -7.59
CA ILE A 51 -6.67 -5.17 -7.13
C ILE A 51 -7.79 -5.46 -6.15
N HIS A 52 -7.64 -4.97 -4.92
CA HIS A 52 -8.64 -5.15 -3.89
C HIS A 52 -8.55 -4.02 -2.87
N PRO A 53 -9.69 -3.44 -2.46
CA PRO A 53 -9.66 -2.42 -1.42
C PRO A 53 -9.34 -3.03 -0.07
N LEU A 54 -8.53 -2.32 0.70
CA LEU A 54 -8.27 -2.63 2.10
C LEU A 54 -8.63 -1.42 2.94
N THR A 55 -9.05 -1.67 4.17
CA THR A 55 -9.32 -0.59 5.10
C THR A 55 -8.04 -0.23 5.84
N LEU A 56 -7.60 0.99 5.66
CA LEU A 56 -6.42 1.53 6.34
C LEU A 56 -6.88 2.33 7.55
N TYR A 57 -6.38 1.99 8.73
CA TYR A 57 -6.64 2.74 9.96
C TYR A 57 -5.44 3.63 10.25
N PHE A 58 -5.67 4.92 10.27
CA PHE A 58 -4.59 5.88 10.46
C PHE A 58 -5.11 7.09 11.24
N GLN A 59 -4.44 7.46 12.31
CA GLN A 59 -4.80 8.59 13.16
C GLN A 59 -6.28 8.55 13.60
N ASN A 60 -6.72 7.39 14.05
CA ASN A 60 -8.08 7.13 14.55
C ASN A 60 -9.18 7.30 13.51
N LYS A 61 -8.82 7.29 12.23
CA LYS A 61 -9.78 7.31 11.13
C LYS A 61 -9.55 6.09 10.26
N SER A 62 -10.58 5.72 9.51
CA SER A 62 -10.47 4.62 8.55
C SER A 62 -10.62 5.15 7.14
N TYR A 63 -9.84 4.59 6.23
CA TYR A 63 -9.85 4.94 4.81
C TYR A 63 -9.92 3.66 4.01
N GLU A 64 -10.81 3.62 3.02
CA GLU A 64 -10.83 2.51 2.09
C GLU A 64 -9.87 2.83 0.95
N VAL A 65 -8.83 2.02 0.81
CA VAL A 65 -7.73 2.30 -0.11
C VAL A 65 -7.61 1.15 -1.09
N PRO A 66 -7.61 1.43 -2.40
CA PRO A 66 -7.34 0.38 -3.38
C PRO A 66 -5.88 -0.01 -3.33
N PHE A 67 -5.64 -1.30 -3.16
CA PHE A 67 -4.29 -1.86 -3.16
C PHE A 67 -4.11 -2.82 -4.32
N ILE A 68 -2.87 -2.93 -4.77
CA ILE A 68 -2.46 -4.05 -5.60
C ILE A 68 -1.72 -5.01 -4.70
N LEU A 69 -2.23 -6.23 -4.58
CA LEU A 69 -1.64 -7.27 -3.75
C LEU A 69 -0.86 -8.22 -4.65
N SER A 70 0.43 -8.37 -4.37
CA SER A 70 1.33 -9.10 -5.24
C SER A 70 2.40 -9.83 -4.43
N ASP A 71 2.87 -10.95 -4.97
CA ASP A 71 4.01 -11.68 -4.41
C ASP A 71 5.34 -11.04 -4.79
N ASN A 72 5.35 -10.11 -5.76
CA ASN A 72 6.57 -9.50 -6.28
C ASN A 72 7.08 -8.32 -5.44
N ILE A 73 6.41 -8.00 -4.36
CA ILE A 73 6.80 -6.89 -3.48
C ILE A 73 7.89 -7.37 -2.53
N PRO A 74 8.95 -6.56 -2.29
CA PRO A 74 10.04 -6.98 -1.40
C PRO A 74 9.57 -7.28 0.01
N ASP A 75 10.17 -8.30 0.64
CA ASP A 75 9.81 -8.70 2.00
C ASP A 75 10.10 -7.59 3.02
N GLU A 76 11.12 -6.77 2.77
CA GLU A 76 11.52 -5.67 3.65
C GLU A 76 10.49 -4.55 3.69
N THR A 77 9.70 -4.41 2.62
CA THR A 77 8.67 -3.38 2.51
C THR A 77 7.36 -4.02 2.10
N PRO A 78 6.71 -4.75 3.03
CA PRO A 78 5.51 -5.53 2.68
C PRO A 78 4.30 -4.68 2.32
N VAL A 79 4.28 -3.42 2.73
CA VAL A 79 3.22 -2.47 2.37
C VAL A 79 3.88 -1.17 1.92
N ILE A 80 3.45 -0.69 0.76
CA ILE A 80 3.92 0.58 0.21
C ILE A 80 2.71 1.49 0.01
N LEU A 81 2.75 2.66 0.63
CA LEU A 81 1.70 3.66 0.52
C LEU A 81 2.12 4.70 -0.50
N GLY A 82 1.39 4.79 -1.59
CA GLY A 82 1.72 5.63 -2.72
C GLY A 82 0.72 6.76 -2.96
N GLN A 83 0.80 7.35 -4.15
CA GLN A 83 0.05 8.55 -4.51
C GLN A 83 -1.46 8.34 -4.42
N ARG A 84 -1.98 7.36 -5.15
CA ARG A 84 -3.42 7.07 -5.14
C ARG A 84 -3.77 6.24 -3.93
N GLY A 85 -4.68 6.76 -3.13
CA GLY A 85 -5.20 6.07 -1.96
C GLY A 85 -4.57 6.52 -0.66
N PHE A 86 -3.32 6.99 -0.65
CA PHE A 86 -2.71 7.51 0.56
C PHE A 86 -2.38 9.00 0.45
N PHE A 87 -1.48 9.37 -0.46
CA PHE A 87 -1.06 10.77 -0.59
C PHE A 87 -2.22 11.69 -0.96
N ASP A 88 -3.21 11.20 -1.70
CA ASP A 88 -4.35 12.02 -2.09
C ASP A 88 -5.31 12.33 -0.92
N HIS A 89 -5.13 11.68 0.23
CA HIS A 89 -5.90 11.98 1.44
C HIS A 89 -5.18 12.90 2.42
N PHE A 90 -3.86 13.11 2.23
CA PHE A 90 -3.04 13.79 3.24
C PHE A 90 -2.09 14.78 2.60
N LYS A 91 -1.77 15.82 3.38
CA LYS A 91 -0.59 16.64 3.08
C LYS A 91 0.60 16.05 3.80
N ILE A 92 1.63 15.69 3.07
CA ILE A 92 2.81 15.05 3.62
C ILE A 92 4.02 15.96 3.40
N THR A 93 4.69 16.30 4.48
CA THR A 93 5.87 17.14 4.46
C THR A 93 7.07 16.35 4.95
N PHE A 94 8.14 16.33 4.16
CA PHE A 94 9.38 15.67 4.52
C PHE A 94 10.40 16.69 5.00
N ASP A 95 10.95 16.46 6.17
CA ASP A 95 12.03 17.29 6.72
C ASP A 95 13.27 16.42 6.89
N LEU A 96 14.11 16.40 5.86
CA LEU A 96 15.29 15.54 5.85
C LEU A 96 16.34 15.95 6.88
N SER A 97 16.47 17.26 7.16
CA SER A 97 17.47 17.74 8.11
C SER A 97 17.19 17.26 9.52
N ASN A 98 15.93 17.16 9.89
CA ASN A 98 15.50 16.67 11.21
C ASN A 98 15.08 15.20 11.16
N LYS A 99 15.14 14.55 10.00
CA LYS A 99 14.71 13.17 9.81
C LYS A 99 13.26 12.95 10.25
N GLU A 100 12.41 13.91 9.92
CA GLU A 100 11.01 13.91 10.29
C GLU A 100 10.10 13.94 9.07
N MET A 101 8.89 13.47 9.27
CA MET A 101 7.84 13.54 8.27
C MET A 101 6.56 13.93 8.99
N GLU A 102 5.86 14.91 8.43
CA GLU A 102 4.57 15.35 8.96
C GLU A 102 3.46 14.94 8.01
N ILE A 103 2.40 14.35 8.56
CA ILE A 103 1.22 13.93 7.81
C ILE A 103 0.02 14.62 8.43
N ILE A 104 -0.66 15.41 7.61
CA ILE A 104 -1.84 16.16 8.04
C ILE A 104 -3.06 15.72 7.25
#